data_7ecd565533ea6cd44eb3417e16f7b506
#
_entry.id   7ecd565533ea6cd44eb3417e16f7b506
#
_cell.length_a   1.000
_cell.length_b   1.000
_cell.length_c   1.000
_cell.angle_alpha   90.00
_cell.angle_beta   90.00
_cell.angle_gamma   90.00
#
_symmetry.space_group_name_H-M   'P 1'
#
loop_
_entity.id
_entity.type
_entity.pdbx_description
1 polymer ?
#
loop_
_entity_poly.entity_id
_entity_poly.type
_entity_poly.pdbx_seq_one_letter_code
_entity_poly.pdbx_strand_id
1 'polypeptide(L)'
;MNDVIRQKLKDLPQSPGVYIMSDASGTVIYVGKAVNLKNRVSQYFHSSVKTEKTMKLVENIVDFRYIMCATEEEALVLENNLIKKYAPKYNILLKDDKQYPFIKINVKEKFPSVQVVRKLVDDGSKYFGPYMVGVNTKDILELIGSAFPVRSCNKDLSHLPSSHRPCLMSHIGRCLAPCSGNVTREEYGKVISDVISFLKGNDEEIKKVIEKKMYDASAREDFESALYFKNRLHTLDKLIRQQIAALPKDYNMDVFSVLDNGVYTAVSVLMVRGGKLVGGDNYPVESINSGLVKPVENAENQAKDELELNRNLLEQFILQYYDNMPDAPDEIVVNTTLPSENALISVLSDKFDKKLNIIVPQRGIRKQLVEMAENNAKNYLDTFVVKQLKKYNLTEGAALKLQEILRLPSPPTRMECFDISHFSGTDVVASMTVFQNGEPKKSAYRRFKVKVQQNNDFESMHETLLRRLSKIGNSEDESFNAHPDLIVIDGGKGQLSRAQDAMREAGVYVNMISLAESDEIIYFPDKSEGLYLSRRSPELALLMRLRDEAHRFAVDYATRLHTNRLKVSSLKDIEGIGDKKTDILYNHFKTIDRIKAASVDTLASVKGISRADAEKIRAFFDGKNQK
;
A
#
# COMPACT_ATOMS: atom_id res chain seq x y z
N MET A 1 38.57 4.00 9.42
CA MET A 1 38.58 2.60 8.94
C MET A 1 39.13 1.71 10.05
N ASN A 2 38.36 0.71 10.47
CA ASN A 2 38.69 -0.25 11.53
C ASN A 2 39.78 -1.23 11.06
N ASP A 3 40.66 -1.72 11.96
CA ASP A 3 41.77 -2.66 11.62
C ASP A 3 41.24 -4.01 11.11
N VAL A 4 40.05 -4.44 11.54
CA VAL A 4 39.34 -5.64 11.02
C VAL A 4 39.04 -5.50 9.54
N ILE A 5 38.47 -4.36 9.12
CA ILE A 5 38.20 -4.08 7.71
C ILE A 5 39.49 -4.04 6.91
N ARG A 6 40.55 -3.40 7.43
CA ARG A 6 41.84 -3.30 6.75
C ARG A 6 42.47 -4.67 6.49
N GLN A 7 42.34 -5.61 7.42
CA GLN A 7 42.84 -6.98 7.24
C GLN A 7 41.99 -7.74 6.21
N LYS A 8 40.66 -7.70 6.33
CA LYS A 8 39.76 -8.38 5.39
C LYS A 8 39.88 -7.89 3.94
N LEU A 9 40.20 -6.60 3.72
CA LEU A 9 40.44 -6.05 2.37
C LEU A 9 41.66 -6.65 1.68
N LYS A 10 42.71 -7.03 2.44
CA LYS A 10 43.90 -7.68 1.85
C LYS A 10 43.58 -9.09 1.34
N ASP A 11 42.71 -9.80 2.04
CA ASP A 11 42.35 -11.20 1.79
C ASP A 11 41.22 -11.39 0.80
N LEU A 12 40.67 -10.30 0.23
CA LEU A 12 39.58 -10.37 -0.76
C LEU A 12 40.03 -11.00 -2.07
N PRO A 13 39.22 -11.96 -2.60
CA PRO A 13 39.48 -12.60 -3.90
C PRO A 13 39.20 -11.64 -5.06
N GLN A 14 39.82 -11.93 -6.22
CA GLN A 14 39.59 -11.21 -7.47
C GLN A 14 38.53 -11.91 -8.36
N SER A 15 37.60 -12.59 -7.75
CA SER A 15 36.52 -13.33 -8.41
C SER A 15 35.18 -12.56 -8.33
N PRO A 16 34.20 -12.91 -9.19
CA PRO A 16 32.84 -12.45 -9.02
C PRO A 16 32.24 -12.87 -7.68
N GLY A 17 31.30 -12.07 -7.18
CA GLY A 17 30.61 -12.42 -5.94
C GLY A 17 29.77 -11.30 -5.38
N VAL A 18 29.21 -11.54 -4.20
CA VAL A 18 28.35 -10.60 -3.45
C VAL A 18 29.01 -10.27 -2.13
N TYR A 19 29.04 -8.99 -1.79
CA TYR A 19 29.50 -8.50 -0.50
C TYR A 19 28.34 -7.95 0.33
N ILE A 20 28.41 -8.16 1.64
CA ILE A 20 27.34 -7.88 2.61
C ILE A 20 27.94 -7.06 3.73
N MET A 21 27.52 -5.80 3.88
CA MET A 21 28.04 -4.85 4.87
C MET A 21 27.09 -4.76 6.06
N SER A 22 27.67 -4.71 7.27
CA SER A 22 26.94 -4.67 8.54
C SER A 22 27.37 -3.51 9.42
N ASP A 23 26.44 -3.01 10.23
CA ASP A 23 26.69 -1.98 11.25
C ASP A 23 27.19 -2.56 12.57
N ALA A 24 27.32 -1.69 13.59
CA ALA A 24 27.79 -2.05 14.92
C ALA A 24 26.87 -3.03 15.67
N SER A 25 25.60 -3.10 15.30
CA SER A 25 24.62 -4.07 15.86
C SER A 25 24.66 -5.43 15.16
N GLY A 26 25.45 -5.58 14.08
CA GLY A 26 25.47 -6.75 13.22
C GLY A 26 24.34 -6.78 12.19
N THR A 27 23.55 -5.71 12.11
CA THR A 27 22.45 -5.59 11.12
C THR A 27 23.04 -5.37 9.73
N VAL A 28 22.54 -6.12 8.73
CA VAL A 28 22.93 -5.93 7.34
C VAL A 28 22.37 -4.62 6.83
N ILE A 29 23.26 -3.70 6.45
CA ILE A 29 22.89 -2.36 5.99
C ILE A 29 23.05 -2.16 4.49
N TYR A 30 23.86 -2.98 3.82
CA TYR A 30 24.04 -2.94 2.36
C TYR A 30 24.46 -4.31 1.82
N VAL A 31 23.97 -4.63 0.64
CA VAL A 31 24.36 -5.80 -0.16
C VAL A 31 24.74 -5.29 -1.56
N GLY A 32 25.84 -5.78 -2.12
CA GLY A 32 26.25 -5.40 -3.48
C GLY A 32 26.98 -6.53 -4.19
N LYS A 33 26.84 -6.59 -5.52
CA LYS A 33 27.61 -7.50 -6.37
C LYS A 33 28.92 -6.89 -6.85
N ALA A 34 29.82 -7.74 -7.26
CA ALA A 34 31.07 -7.35 -7.89
C ALA A 34 31.50 -8.38 -8.93
N VAL A 35 32.02 -7.93 -10.07
CA VAL A 35 32.76 -8.78 -11.01
C VAL A 35 34.13 -9.12 -10.45
N ASN A 36 34.71 -8.19 -9.64
CA ASN A 36 35.92 -8.38 -8.88
C ASN A 36 35.72 -7.83 -7.46
N LEU A 37 35.55 -8.73 -6.49
CA LEU A 37 35.26 -8.40 -5.09
C LEU A 37 36.34 -7.48 -4.50
N LYS A 38 37.63 -7.76 -4.75
CA LYS A 38 38.73 -6.97 -4.22
C LYS A 38 38.68 -5.52 -4.68
N ASN A 39 38.51 -5.31 -5.98
CA ASN A 39 38.48 -3.96 -6.54
C ASN A 39 37.25 -3.20 -6.05
N ARG A 40 36.06 -3.81 -6.12
CA ARG A 40 34.78 -3.15 -5.81
C ARG A 40 34.67 -2.79 -4.33
N VAL A 41 34.99 -3.71 -3.42
CA VAL A 41 34.87 -3.46 -1.98
C VAL A 41 35.94 -2.45 -1.52
N SER A 42 37.16 -2.52 -2.08
CA SER A 42 38.21 -1.56 -1.74
C SER A 42 37.85 -0.12 -2.13
N GLN A 43 37.10 0.11 -3.20
CA GLN A 43 36.66 1.45 -3.63
C GLN A 43 35.87 2.19 -2.55
N TYR A 44 35.07 1.48 -1.72
CA TYR A 44 34.35 2.11 -0.62
C TYR A 44 35.26 2.72 0.46
N PHE A 45 36.49 2.24 0.60
CA PHE A 45 37.39 2.64 1.68
C PHE A 45 38.57 3.50 1.20
N HIS A 46 38.70 3.75 -0.12
CA HIS A 46 39.68 4.71 -0.64
C HIS A 46 39.26 6.16 -0.35
N SER A 47 40.25 7.06 -0.28
CA SER A 47 40.07 8.47 0.06
C SER A 47 39.53 9.36 -1.09
N SER A 48 38.98 8.78 -2.14
CA SER A 48 38.31 9.52 -3.23
C SER A 48 37.07 10.27 -2.71
N VAL A 49 36.73 11.38 -3.37
CA VAL A 49 35.50 12.11 -3.10
C VAL A 49 34.31 11.18 -3.34
N LYS A 50 33.46 11.04 -2.34
CA LYS A 50 32.29 10.15 -2.38
C LYS A 50 31.01 10.97 -2.29
N THR A 51 29.91 10.44 -2.86
CA THR A 51 28.60 11.02 -2.63
C THR A 51 28.25 10.98 -1.13
N GLU A 52 27.43 11.91 -0.66
CA GLU A 52 26.99 11.95 0.74
C GLU A 52 26.37 10.62 1.18
N LYS A 53 25.65 9.95 0.28
CA LYS A 53 25.06 8.62 0.49
C LYS A 53 26.15 7.56 0.75
N THR A 54 27.17 7.54 -0.08
CA THR A 54 28.29 6.60 0.08
C THR A 54 29.10 6.93 1.34
N MET A 55 29.25 8.19 1.69
CA MET A 55 29.91 8.59 2.95
C MET A 55 29.12 8.09 4.17
N LYS A 56 27.81 8.33 4.22
CA LYS A 56 26.92 7.84 5.30
C LYS A 56 26.91 6.31 5.39
N LEU A 57 26.94 5.61 4.25
CA LEU A 57 27.09 4.16 4.25
C LEU A 57 28.43 3.76 4.89
N VAL A 58 29.55 4.32 4.42
CA VAL A 58 30.89 3.97 4.89
C VAL A 58 31.09 4.30 6.36
N GLU A 59 30.53 5.39 6.87
CA GLU A 59 30.53 5.75 8.30
C GLU A 59 29.86 4.71 9.19
N ASN A 60 28.82 4.05 8.68
CA ASN A 60 28.07 3.05 9.42
C ASN A 60 28.59 1.62 9.23
N ILE A 61 29.51 1.36 8.30
CA ILE A 61 30.09 0.02 8.10
C ILE A 61 31.09 -0.29 9.22
N VAL A 62 30.79 -1.33 9.99
CA VAL A 62 31.69 -1.85 11.02
C VAL A 62 32.36 -3.16 10.59
N ASP A 63 31.64 -3.97 9.79
CA ASP A 63 32.14 -5.22 9.26
C ASP A 63 31.55 -5.54 7.89
N PHE A 64 32.20 -6.44 7.13
CA PHE A 64 31.65 -7.01 5.91
C PHE A 64 32.02 -8.49 5.77
N ARG A 65 31.17 -9.20 5.03
CA ARG A 65 31.40 -10.58 4.57
C ARG A 65 31.15 -10.66 3.08
N TYR A 66 31.63 -11.71 2.44
CA TYR A 66 31.41 -11.91 1.00
C TYR A 66 31.09 -13.38 0.70
N ILE A 67 30.47 -13.59 -0.46
CA ILE A 67 30.18 -14.91 -1.03
C ILE A 67 30.75 -14.88 -2.46
N MET A 68 31.64 -15.80 -2.79
CA MET A 68 32.16 -15.96 -4.15
C MET A 68 31.11 -16.63 -5.03
N CYS A 69 30.98 -16.18 -6.26
CA CYS A 69 30.14 -16.76 -7.29
C CYS A 69 31.01 -17.23 -8.45
N ALA A 70 30.54 -18.22 -9.21
CA ALA A 70 31.26 -18.71 -10.37
C ALA A 70 31.12 -17.73 -11.56
N THR A 71 29.96 -17.08 -11.67
CA THR A 71 29.64 -16.15 -12.75
C THR A 71 29.05 -14.83 -12.25
N GLU A 72 28.99 -13.83 -13.14
CA GLU A 72 28.37 -12.55 -12.87
C GLU A 72 26.85 -12.67 -12.73
N GLU A 73 26.23 -13.57 -13.51
CA GLU A 73 24.81 -13.88 -13.46
C GLU A 73 24.43 -14.44 -12.07
N GLU A 74 25.22 -15.39 -11.55
CA GLU A 74 25.02 -15.89 -10.20
C GLU A 74 25.13 -14.80 -9.14
N ALA A 75 26.11 -13.89 -9.28
CA ALA A 75 26.28 -12.78 -8.37
C ALA A 75 25.09 -11.81 -8.43
N LEU A 76 24.56 -11.54 -9.62
CA LEU A 76 23.39 -10.68 -9.83
C LEU A 76 22.12 -11.27 -9.17
N VAL A 77 21.85 -12.56 -9.38
CA VAL A 77 20.70 -13.24 -8.78
C VAL A 77 20.84 -13.34 -7.26
N LEU A 78 22.04 -13.67 -6.78
CA LEU A 78 22.31 -13.78 -5.34
C LEU A 78 22.19 -12.44 -4.63
N GLU A 79 22.68 -11.35 -5.22
CA GLU A 79 22.50 -9.98 -4.71
C GLU A 79 21.02 -9.67 -4.51
N ASN A 80 20.19 -9.87 -5.55
CA ASN A 80 18.75 -9.63 -5.49
C ASN A 80 18.06 -10.44 -4.39
N ASN A 81 18.38 -11.72 -4.25
CA ASN A 81 17.83 -12.60 -3.22
C ASN A 81 18.22 -12.14 -1.80
N LEU A 82 19.47 -11.71 -1.62
CA LEU A 82 19.96 -11.22 -0.33
C LEU A 82 19.38 -9.84 0.02
N ILE A 83 19.17 -8.97 -0.96
CA ILE A 83 18.47 -7.69 -0.77
C ILE A 83 17.03 -7.95 -0.29
N LYS A 84 16.31 -8.86 -0.92
CA LYS A 84 14.95 -9.25 -0.48
C LYS A 84 14.94 -9.86 0.91
N LYS A 85 15.91 -10.72 1.22
CA LYS A 85 16.01 -11.41 2.51
C LYS A 85 16.30 -10.48 3.67
N TYR A 86 17.27 -9.57 3.50
CA TYR A 86 17.76 -8.72 4.59
C TYR A 86 17.10 -7.35 4.61
N ALA A 87 16.44 -6.93 3.52
CA ALA A 87 15.84 -5.61 3.36
C ALA A 87 16.77 -4.47 3.83
N PRO A 88 18.04 -4.39 3.33
CA PRO A 88 19.05 -3.52 3.90
C PRO A 88 18.70 -2.05 3.72
N LYS A 89 19.01 -1.23 4.71
CA LYS A 89 18.67 0.21 4.72
C LYS A 89 19.20 0.98 3.51
N TYR A 90 20.37 0.60 2.97
CA TYR A 90 21.04 1.32 1.88
C TYR A 90 20.84 0.68 0.50
N ASN A 91 20.09 -0.43 0.40
CA ASN A 91 19.64 -0.99 -0.87
C ASN A 91 18.24 -0.51 -1.23
N ILE A 92 17.94 -0.63 -2.52
CA ILE A 92 16.60 -0.39 -3.04
C ILE A 92 15.76 -1.64 -2.80
N LEU A 93 14.62 -1.45 -2.18
CA LEU A 93 13.54 -2.41 -2.16
C LEU A 93 12.38 -1.79 -2.93
N LEU A 94 11.99 -2.43 -4.00
CA LEU A 94 10.67 -2.19 -4.56
C LEU A 94 9.67 -2.64 -3.48
N LYS A 95 9.17 -1.67 -2.71
CA LYS A 95 8.02 -1.87 -1.84
C LYS A 95 6.79 -1.93 -2.74
N ASP A 96 6.59 -3.09 -3.35
CA ASP A 96 5.49 -3.32 -4.27
C ASP A 96 4.20 -3.58 -3.49
N ASP A 97 3.62 -2.52 -2.92
CA ASP A 97 2.23 -2.51 -2.44
C ASP A 97 1.23 -2.28 -3.59
N LYS A 98 1.74 -2.00 -4.79
CA LYS A 98 0.91 -1.78 -5.98
C LYS A 98 0.64 -3.12 -6.66
N GLN A 99 -0.37 -3.84 -6.19
CA GLN A 99 -0.90 -4.99 -6.92
C GLN A 99 -1.61 -4.50 -8.18
N TYR A 100 -0.87 -4.47 -9.30
CA TYR A 100 -1.44 -4.10 -10.60
C TYR A 100 -2.52 -5.08 -11.00
N PRO A 101 -3.64 -4.59 -11.54
CA PRO A 101 -4.64 -5.46 -12.11
C PRO A 101 -4.18 -6.01 -13.46
N PHE A 102 -4.45 -7.30 -13.66
CA PHE A 102 -4.28 -8.03 -14.91
C PHE A 102 -5.64 -8.52 -15.39
N ILE A 103 -5.81 -8.60 -16.71
CA ILE A 103 -6.92 -9.33 -17.30
C ILE A 103 -6.50 -10.79 -17.42
N LYS A 104 -7.22 -11.68 -16.74
CA LYS A 104 -7.01 -13.13 -16.76
C LYS A 104 -8.05 -13.79 -17.64
N ILE A 105 -7.61 -14.73 -18.51
CA ILE A 105 -8.44 -15.62 -19.31
C ILE A 105 -7.95 -17.04 -19.10
N ASN A 106 -8.76 -17.86 -18.41
CA ASN A 106 -8.44 -19.27 -18.20
C ASN A 106 -8.81 -20.10 -19.43
N VAL A 107 -7.87 -20.25 -20.37
CA VAL A 107 -8.08 -20.96 -21.64
C VAL A 107 -8.31 -22.48 -21.49
N LYS A 108 -8.10 -23.06 -20.29
CA LYS A 108 -8.37 -24.47 -20.00
C LYS A 108 -9.85 -24.72 -19.73
N GLU A 109 -10.62 -23.70 -19.34
CA GLU A 109 -12.06 -23.82 -19.14
C GLU A 109 -12.78 -24.05 -20.48
N LYS A 110 -13.89 -24.81 -20.43
CA LYS A 110 -14.74 -25.05 -21.62
C LYS A 110 -15.29 -23.75 -22.19
N PHE A 111 -15.66 -22.81 -21.31
CA PHE A 111 -16.18 -21.48 -21.62
C PHE A 111 -15.49 -20.44 -20.75
N PRO A 112 -14.28 -19.95 -21.11
CA PRO A 112 -13.54 -19.01 -20.32
C PRO A 112 -14.29 -17.72 -20.01
N SER A 113 -14.10 -17.14 -18.85
CA SER A 113 -14.51 -15.77 -18.52
C SER A 113 -13.32 -14.81 -18.59
N VAL A 114 -13.61 -13.53 -18.83
CA VAL A 114 -12.61 -12.46 -18.74
C VAL A 114 -12.71 -11.83 -17.36
N GLN A 115 -11.65 -11.90 -16.59
CA GLN A 115 -11.62 -11.47 -15.19
C GLN A 115 -10.47 -10.50 -14.93
N VAL A 116 -10.67 -9.56 -14.00
CA VAL A 116 -9.58 -8.75 -13.46
C VAL A 116 -9.05 -9.44 -12.20
N VAL A 117 -7.78 -9.69 -12.18
CA VAL A 117 -7.07 -10.26 -11.04
C VAL A 117 -5.85 -9.39 -10.69
N ARG A 118 -5.42 -9.45 -9.45
CA ARG A 118 -4.22 -8.74 -8.98
C ARG A 118 -3.08 -9.67 -8.59
N LYS A 119 -3.40 -10.97 -8.44
CA LYS A 119 -2.39 -12.01 -8.20
C LYS A 119 -2.26 -12.87 -9.44
N LEU A 120 -1.04 -13.08 -9.85
CA LEU A 120 -0.68 -14.03 -10.87
C LEU A 120 -0.58 -15.41 -10.22
N VAL A 121 -1.16 -16.40 -10.86
CA VAL A 121 -1.12 -17.81 -10.42
C VAL A 121 -0.66 -18.64 -11.62
N ASP A 122 0.30 -19.51 -11.41
CA ASP A 122 0.74 -20.44 -12.46
C ASP A 122 -0.28 -21.59 -12.62
N ASP A 123 -1.40 -21.26 -13.26
CA ASP A 123 -2.50 -22.19 -13.53
C ASP A 123 -2.67 -22.47 -15.05
N GLY A 124 -1.76 -21.91 -15.87
CA GLY A 124 -1.79 -21.98 -17.33
C GLY A 124 -2.85 -21.06 -17.96
N SER A 125 -3.39 -20.11 -17.19
CA SER A 125 -4.22 -19.01 -17.71
C SER A 125 -3.37 -18.02 -18.49
N LYS A 126 -3.99 -17.28 -19.41
CA LYS A 126 -3.34 -16.14 -20.06
C LYS A 126 -3.63 -14.87 -19.26
N TYR A 127 -2.58 -14.09 -19.02
CA TYR A 127 -2.63 -12.83 -18.31
C TYR A 127 -2.22 -11.69 -19.24
N PHE A 128 -2.96 -10.58 -19.21
CA PHE A 128 -2.71 -9.39 -20.01
C PHE A 128 -2.63 -8.18 -19.10
N GLY A 129 -1.67 -7.32 -19.30
CA GLY A 129 -1.37 -6.17 -18.45
C GLY A 129 0.13 -6.11 -18.13
N PRO A 130 0.55 -5.45 -17.05
CA PRO A 130 -0.29 -4.83 -16.01
C PRO A 130 -1.05 -3.59 -16.49
N TYR A 131 -2.26 -3.38 -16.00
CA TYR A 131 -3.01 -2.14 -16.22
C TYR A 131 -2.76 -1.16 -15.08
N MET A 132 -2.63 0.12 -15.41
CA MET A 132 -2.13 1.15 -14.50
C MET A 132 -3.10 1.52 -13.38
N VAL A 133 -2.53 2.02 -12.27
CA VAL A 133 -3.29 2.68 -11.22
C VAL A 133 -3.91 3.96 -11.80
N GLY A 134 -5.25 4.04 -11.84
CA GLY A 134 -6.00 5.14 -12.47
C GLY A 134 -6.76 4.72 -13.72
N VAL A 135 -6.38 3.63 -14.38
CA VAL A 135 -7.24 2.99 -15.38
C VAL A 135 -8.28 2.16 -14.63
N ASN A 136 -9.54 2.56 -14.72
CA ASN A 136 -10.62 1.80 -14.12
C ASN A 136 -10.76 0.46 -14.87
N THR A 137 -10.21 -0.61 -14.32
CA THR A 137 -10.24 -1.95 -14.94
C THR A 137 -11.65 -2.48 -15.14
N LYS A 138 -12.64 -1.94 -14.39
CA LYS A 138 -14.05 -2.21 -14.62
C LYS A 138 -14.50 -1.65 -15.97
N ASP A 139 -14.02 -0.46 -16.33
CA ASP A 139 -14.36 0.15 -17.63
C ASP A 139 -13.76 -0.68 -18.78
N ILE A 140 -12.55 -1.22 -18.62
CA ILE A 140 -11.95 -2.13 -19.61
C ILE A 140 -12.80 -3.42 -19.76
N LEU A 141 -13.23 -4.03 -18.65
CA LEU A 141 -14.10 -5.21 -18.70
C LEU A 141 -15.46 -4.88 -19.32
N GLU A 142 -16.02 -3.72 -18.99
CA GLU A 142 -17.28 -3.26 -19.56
C GLU A 142 -17.16 -3.01 -21.07
N LEU A 143 -16.05 -2.43 -21.50
CA LEU A 143 -15.73 -2.20 -22.90
C LEU A 143 -15.51 -3.52 -23.65
N ILE A 144 -14.73 -4.46 -23.09
CA ILE A 144 -14.57 -5.81 -23.65
C ILE A 144 -15.94 -6.51 -23.75
N GLY A 145 -16.75 -6.47 -22.67
CA GLY A 145 -18.09 -7.08 -22.66
C GLY A 145 -19.10 -6.41 -23.60
N SER A 146 -18.89 -5.14 -24.00
CA SER A 146 -19.67 -4.45 -25.01
C SER A 146 -19.19 -4.73 -26.45
N ALA A 147 -17.89 -4.93 -26.63
CA ALA A 147 -17.28 -5.26 -27.92
C ALA A 147 -17.34 -6.76 -28.26
N PHE A 148 -17.25 -7.62 -27.25
CA PHE A 148 -17.23 -9.07 -27.41
C PHE A 148 -18.28 -9.75 -26.50
N PRO A 149 -19.15 -10.65 -27.03
CA PRO A 149 -20.21 -11.28 -26.25
C PRO A 149 -19.65 -12.42 -25.36
N VAL A 150 -18.78 -12.05 -24.39
CA VAL A 150 -18.15 -12.98 -23.45
C VAL A 150 -18.87 -12.99 -22.10
N ARG A 151 -18.85 -14.12 -21.41
CA ARG A 151 -19.43 -14.18 -20.07
C ARG A 151 -18.59 -13.40 -19.06
N SER A 152 -19.26 -12.66 -18.18
CA SER A 152 -18.69 -11.97 -17.03
C SER A 152 -19.07 -12.63 -15.69
N CYS A 153 -19.89 -13.69 -15.71
CA CYS A 153 -20.36 -14.37 -14.51
C CYS A 153 -19.38 -15.45 -14.03
N ASN A 154 -19.35 -15.68 -12.70
CA ASN A 154 -18.54 -16.72 -12.06
C ASN A 154 -19.31 -18.03 -11.86
N LYS A 155 -20.41 -18.27 -12.59
CA LYS A 155 -21.19 -19.51 -12.46
C LYS A 155 -20.37 -20.71 -12.92
N ASP A 156 -20.42 -21.77 -12.17
CA ASP A 156 -19.96 -23.09 -12.63
C ASP A 156 -20.93 -23.61 -13.68
N LEU A 157 -20.44 -23.74 -14.91
CA LEU A 157 -21.26 -24.20 -16.04
C LEU A 157 -21.25 -25.73 -16.21
N SER A 158 -20.48 -26.47 -15.42
CA SER A 158 -20.35 -27.93 -15.52
C SER A 158 -21.58 -28.68 -14.99
N HIS A 159 -22.33 -28.05 -14.09
CA HIS A 159 -23.50 -28.65 -13.41
C HIS A 159 -24.85 -27.98 -13.75
N LEU A 160 -24.87 -27.08 -14.73
CA LEU A 160 -26.13 -26.43 -15.12
C LEU A 160 -26.93 -27.31 -16.06
N PRO A 161 -28.28 -27.42 -15.86
CA PRO A 161 -29.14 -28.12 -16.80
C PRO A 161 -29.15 -27.40 -18.15
N SER A 162 -29.27 -28.15 -19.25
CA SER A 162 -29.36 -27.61 -20.62
C SER A 162 -30.53 -26.63 -20.84
N SER A 163 -31.51 -26.64 -19.94
CA SER A 163 -32.68 -25.74 -19.94
C SER A 163 -32.48 -24.47 -19.08
N HIS A 164 -31.24 -24.16 -18.65
CA HIS A 164 -30.97 -23.00 -17.83
C HIS A 164 -31.31 -21.71 -18.56
N ARG A 165 -32.17 -20.87 -17.96
CA ARG A 165 -32.61 -19.61 -18.56
C ARG A 165 -31.49 -18.59 -18.63
N PRO A 166 -31.21 -18.01 -19.80
CA PRO A 166 -30.19 -16.98 -19.96
C PRO A 166 -30.43 -15.76 -19.05
N CYS A 167 -29.38 -15.12 -18.59
CA CYS A 167 -29.46 -13.89 -17.82
C CYS A 167 -29.58 -12.65 -18.73
N LEU A 168 -29.81 -11.47 -18.12
CA LEU A 168 -29.92 -10.20 -18.82
C LEU A 168 -28.77 -9.93 -19.80
N MET A 169 -27.51 -10.31 -19.44
CA MET A 169 -26.36 -10.10 -20.31
C MET A 169 -26.48 -10.77 -21.68
N SER A 170 -27.17 -11.91 -21.76
CA SER A 170 -27.49 -12.56 -23.03
C SER A 170 -28.52 -11.79 -23.81
N HIS A 171 -29.59 -11.32 -23.16
CA HIS A 171 -30.67 -10.58 -23.83
C HIS A 171 -30.20 -9.24 -24.40
N ILE A 172 -29.21 -8.59 -23.80
CA ILE A 172 -28.62 -7.35 -24.31
C ILE A 172 -27.38 -7.60 -25.21
N GLY A 173 -27.17 -8.84 -25.68
CA GLY A 173 -26.10 -9.19 -26.63
C GLY A 173 -24.67 -9.15 -26.08
N ARG A 174 -24.49 -9.01 -24.77
CA ARG A 174 -23.16 -8.94 -24.11
C ARG A 174 -22.58 -10.31 -23.72
N CYS A 175 -23.37 -11.40 -23.92
CA CYS A 175 -22.91 -12.77 -23.63
C CYS A 175 -23.63 -13.74 -24.58
N LEU A 176 -22.90 -14.70 -25.15
CA LEU A 176 -23.45 -15.77 -25.97
C LEU A 176 -24.29 -16.79 -25.18
N ALA A 177 -24.44 -16.63 -23.87
CA ALA A 177 -25.14 -17.54 -22.96
C ALA A 177 -24.69 -19.01 -23.05
N PRO A 178 -23.40 -19.34 -22.84
CA PRO A 178 -22.98 -20.75 -22.84
C PRO A 178 -23.65 -21.58 -21.74
N CYS A 179 -24.30 -20.91 -20.77
CA CYS A 179 -25.08 -21.54 -19.71
C CYS A 179 -26.43 -22.12 -20.19
N SER A 180 -26.91 -21.73 -21.36
CA SER A 180 -28.17 -22.28 -21.94
C SER A 180 -27.97 -23.54 -22.78
N GLY A 181 -26.75 -23.97 -22.99
CA GLY A 181 -26.41 -25.13 -23.82
C GLY A 181 -26.49 -24.92 -25.33
N ASN A 182 -26.90 -23.72 -25.79
CA ASN A 182 -27.12 -23.42 -27.21
C ASN A 182 -25.86 -22.97 -27.96
N VAL A 183 -24.71 -22.86 -27.28
CA VAL A 183 -23.44 -22.40 -27.86
C VAL A 183 -22.39 -23.50 -27.75
N THR A 184 -21.75 -23.81 -28.85
CA THR A 184 -20.69 -24.80 -28.89
C THR A 184 -19.38 -24.23 -28.29
N ARG A 185 -18.46 -25.13 -27.87
CA ARG A 185 -17.12 -24.74 -27.41
C ARG A 185 -16.33 -24.02 -28.50
N GLU A 186 -16.52 -24.42 -29.76
CA GLU A 186 -15.81 -23.86 -30.91
C GLU A 186 -16.27 -22.44 -31.22
N GLU A 187 -17.58 -22.20 -31.23
CA GLU A 187 -18.14 -20.85 -31.42
C GLU A 187 -17.71 -19.88 -30.33
N TYR A 188 -17.79 -20.33 -29.08
CA TYR A 188 -17.35 -19.51 -27.96
C TYR A 188 -15.84 -19.29 -27.98
N GLY A 189 -15.05 -20.31 -28.35
CA GLY A 189 -13.61 -20.27 -28.49
C GLY A 189 -13.13 -19.24 -29.52
N LYS A 190 -13.87 -19.04 -30.62
CA LYS A 190 -13.58 -17.96 -31.61
C LYS A 190 -13.68 -16.59 -30.98
N VAL A 191 -14.71 -16.34 -30.17
CA VAL A 191 -14.87 -15.05 -29.48
C VAL A 191 -13.73 -14.82 -28.47
N ILE A 192 -13.33 -15.86 -27.73
CA ILE A 192 -12.18 -15.77 -26.82
C ILE A 192 -10.88 -15.50 -27.57
N SER A 193 -10.70 -16.13 -28.75
CA SER A 193 -9.54 -15.86 -29.61
C SER A 193 -9.50 -14.41 -30.09
N ASP A 194 -10.67 -13.85 -30.46
CA ASP A 194 -10.80 -12.44 -30.85
C ASP A 194 -10.44 -11.50 -29.69
N VAL A 195 -10.91 -11.80 -28.46
CA VAL A 195 -10.53 -11.03 -27.26
C VAL A 195 -9.03 -11.10 -26.99
N ILE A 196 -8.44 -12.27 -27.10
CA ILE A 196 -6.98 -12.46 -26.91
C ILE A 196 -6.21 -11.68 -27.97
N SER A 197 -6.65 -11.72 -29.25
CA SER A 197 -6.04 -10.98 -30.34
C SER A 197 -6.14 -9.46 -30.11
N PHE A 198 -7.28 -8.98 -29.64
CA PHE A 198 -7.47 -7.59 -29.26
C PHE A 198 -6.53 -7.16 -28.12
N LEU A 199 -6.44 -7.96 -27.05
CA LEU A 199 -5.58 -7.68 -25.90
C LEU A 199 -4.07 -7.73 -26.27
N LYS A 200 -3.71 -8.40 -27.36
CA LYS A 200 -2.38 -8.38 -27.97
C LYS A 200 -2.13 -7.20 -28.93
N GLY A 201 -3.13 -6.34 -29.15
CA GLY A 201 -3.00 -5.15 -30.00
C GLY A 201 -3.39 -5.34 -31.46
N ASN A 202 -3.95 -6.48 -31.86
CA ASN A 202 -4.41 -6.76 -33.24
C ASN A 202 -5.84 -6.28 -33.50
N ASP A 203 -6.08 -4.99 -33.33
CA ASP A 203 -7.40 -4.35 -33.42
C ASP A 203 -7.90 -4.17 -34.86
N GLU A 204 -7.01 -3.96 -35.85
CA GLU A 204 -7.40 -3.76 -37.25
C GLU A 204 -8.04 -5.00 -37.90
N GLU A 205 -7.52 -6.20 -37.57
CA GLU A 205 -8.13 -7.45 -38.08
C GLU A 205 -9.52 -7.64 -37.51
N ILE A 206 -9.70 -7.34 -36.22
CA ILE A 206 -10.98 -7.45 -35.55
C ILE A 206 -11.99 -6.44 -36.10
N LYS A 207 -11.56 -5.20 -36.38
CA LYS A 207 -12.39 -4.21 -37.06
C LYS A 207 -12.91 -4.74 -38.40
N LYS A 208 -12.02 -5.22 -39.26
CA LYS A 208 -12.39 -5.79 -40.55
C LYS A 208 -13.40 -6.92 -40.45
N VAL A 209 -13.22 -7.82 -39.45
CA VAL A 209 -14.16 -8.92 -39.23
C VAL A 209 -15.54 -8.40 -38.79
N ILE A 210 -15.59 -7.42 -37.88
CA ILE A 210 -16.85 -6.84 -37.39
C ILE A 210 -17.52 -6.01 -38.51
N GLU A 211 -16.76 -5.24 -39.29
CA GLU A 211 -17.25 -4.50 -40.46
C GLU A 211 -17.87 -5.42 -41.48
N LYS A 212 -17.19 -6.51 -41.82
CA LYS A 212 -17.74 -7.52 -42.74
C LYS A 212 -19.07 -8.08 -42.24
N LYS A 213 -19.14 -8.46 -40.95
CA LYS A 213 -20.39 -8.95 -40.35
C LYS A 213 -21.52 -7.91 -40.39
N MET A 214 -21.20 -6.62 -40.22
CA MET A 214 -22.13 -5.52 -40.30
C MET A 214 -22.71 -5.40 -41.75
N TYR A 215 -21.82 -5.42 -42.74
CA TYR A 215 -22.26 -5.35 -44.14
C TYR A 215 -23.03 -6.58 -44.58
N ASP A 216 -22.63 -7.79 -44.15
CA ASP A 216 -23.33 -9.04 -44.44
C ASP A 216 -24.74 -9.07 -43.82
N ALA A 217 -24.90 -8.52 -42.61
CA ALA A 217 -26.19 -8.36 -41.97
C ALA A 217 -27.07 -7.34 -42.70
N SER A 218 -26.51 -6.20 -43.08
CA SER A 218 -27.20 -5.16 -43.85
C SER A 218 -27.69 -5.67 -45.21
N ALA A 219 -26.83 -6.44 -45.91
CA ALA A 219 -27.17 -7.04 -47.20
C ALA A 219 -28.33 -8.06 -47.13
N ARG A 220 -28.57 -8.64 -45.95
CA ARG A 220 -29.70 -9.56 -45.68
C ARG A 220 -30.90 -8.84 -45.08
N GLU A 221 -30.91 -7.51 -45.05
CA GLU A 221 -31.93 -6.65 -44.45
C GLU A 221 -32.14 -6.90 -42.93
N ASP A 222 -31.16 -7.55 -42.26
CA ASP A 222 -31.16 -7.72 -40.81
C ASP A 222 -30.58 -6.47 -40.14
N PHE A 223 -31.39 -5.44 -40.05
CA PHE A 223 -30.99 -4.13 -39.54
C PHE A 223 -30.69 -4.14 -38.05
N GLU A 224 -31.28 -5.05 -37.26
CA GLU A 224 -30.92 -5.19 -35.83
C GLU A 224 -29.51 -5.69 -35.64
N SER A 225 -29.12 -6.74 -36.37
CA SER A 225 -27.73 -7.26 -36.34
C SER A 225 -26.77 -6.26 -36.93
N ALA A 226 -27.14 -5.54 -38.00
CA ALA A 226 -26.28 -4.50 -38.58
C ALA A 226 -26.02 -3.36 -37.58
N LEU A 227 -27.06 -2.89 -36.88
CA LEU A 227 -26.94 -1.87 -35.82
C LEU A 227 -26.11 -2.37 -34.63
N TYR A 228 -26.25 -3.62 -34.24
CA TYR A 228 -25.45 -4.25 -33.21
C TYR A 228 -23.97 -4.24 -33.55
N PHE A 229 -23.57 -4.65 -34.77
CA PHE A 229 -22.20 -4.62 -35.20
C PHE A 229 -21.66 -3.20 -35.36
N LYS A 230 -22.47 -2.23 -35.80
CA LYS A 230 -22.09 -0.81 -35.88
C LYS A 230 -21.77 -0.24 -34.49
N ASN A 231 -22.59 -0.55 -33.48
CA ASN A 231 -22.34 -0.12 -32.11
C ASN A 231 -21.08 -0.74 -31.53
N ARG A 232 -20.77 -1.99 -31.88
CA ARG A 232 -19.52 -2.66 -31.51
C ARG A 232 -18.31 -2.00 -32.13
N LEU A 233 -18.35 -1.65 -33.42
CA LEU A 233 -17.29 -0.90 -34.09
C LEU A 233 -17.05 0.45 -33.42
N HIS A 234 -18.11 1.18 -33.12
CA HIS A 234 -17.99 2.47 -32.45
C HIS A 234 -17.34 2.35 -31.05
N THR A 235 -17.69 1.30 -30.30
CA THR A 235 -17.07 1.02 -29.00
C THR A 235 -15.60 0.65 -29.14
N LEU A 236 -15.28 -0.17 -30.14
CA LEU A 236 -13.89 -0.55 -30.44
C LEU A 236 -13.05 0.66 -30.85
N ASP A 237 -13.61 1.56 -31.69
CA ASP A 237 -12.94 2.80 -32.09
C ASP A 237 -12.67 3.74 -30.90
N LYS A 238 -13.57 3.83 -29.95
CA LYS A 238 -13.33 4.58 -28.70
C LYS A 238 -12.17 3.98 -27.90
N LEU A 239 -12.11 2.65 -27.78
CA LEU A 239 -11.02 1.94 -27.11
C LEU A 239 -9.67 2.25 -27.76
N ILE A 240 -9.63 2.22 -29.09
CA ILE A 240 -8.41 2.43 -29.86
C ILE A 240 -7.94 3.91 -29.80
N ARG A 241 -8.89 4.87 -29.86
CA ARG A 241 -8.58 6.31 -29.78
C ARG A 241 -8.05 6.76 -28.41
N GLN A 242 -8.34 6.03 -27.35
CA GLN A 242 -7.78 6.30 -26.03
C GLN A 242 -6.31 5.86 -25.89
N GLN A 243 -5.77 5.14 -26.87
CA GLN A 243 -4.37 4.72 -26.92
C GLN A 243 -3.54 5.76 -27.66
N ILE A 244 -2.69 6.47 -26.94
CA ILE A 244 -1.82 7.53 -27.47
C ILE A 244 -0.63 6.92 -28.20
N ALA A 245 -0.34 7.42 -29.42
CA ALA A 245 0.77 7.13 -30.32
C ALA A 245 0.79 5.73 -30.96
N ALA A 246 0.49 5.70 -32.27
CA ALA A 246 0.67 4.51 -33.09
C ALA A 246 2.16 4.38 -33.50
N LEU A 247 2.86 3.46 -32.88
CA LEU A 247 4.17 2.97 -33.31
C LEU A 247 4.00 1.82 -34.30
N PRO A 248 5.05 1.40 -35.05
CA PRO A 248 4.99 0.16 -35.81
C PRO A 248 4.51 -1.02 -34.95
N LYS A 249 3.67 -1.90 -35.53
CA LYS A 249 2.99 -2.98 -34.80
C LYS A 249 3.91 -4.04 -34.19
N ASP A 250 5.11 -4.14 -34.64
CA ASP A 250 6.16 -5.06 -34.20
C ASP A 250 6.91 -4.58 -32.95
N TYR A 251 6.63 -3.36 -32.46
CA TYR A 251 7.26 -2.87 -31.24
C TYR A 251 6.61 -3.43 -29.97
N ASN A 252 7.36 -4.30 -29.28
CA ASN A 252 7.07 -4.75 -27.92
C ASN A 252 8.25 -4.38 -27.04
N MET A 253 8.12 -3.34 -26.24
CA MET A 253 9.20 -2.86 -25.39
C MET A 253 8.72 -2.26 -24.09
N ASP A 254 9.58 -2.32 -23.08
CA ASP A 254 9.44 -1.56 -21.85
C ASP A 254 10.57 -0.52 -21.79
N VAL A 255 10.19 0.73 -21.53
CA VAL A 255 11.12 1.85 -21.47
C VAL A 255 11.31 2.27 -20.03
N PHE A 256 12.53 2.19 -19.55
CA PHE A 256 12.88 2.59 -18.19
C PHE A 256 13.74 3.84 -18.22
N SER A 257 13.40 4.80 -17.38
CA SER A 257 14.20 6.00 -17.19
C SER A 257 14.39 6.27 -15.70
N VAL A 258 15.63 6.38 -15.27
CA VAL A 258 16.00 6.83 -13.93
C VAL A 258 16.31 8.31 -13.95
N LEU A 259 15.76 9.04 -13.00
CA LEU A 259 16.02 10.47 -12.80
C LEU A 259 16.28 10.75 -11.32
N ASP A 260 17.35 11.47 -11.05
CA ASP A 260 17.69 11.99 -9.72
C ASP A 260 17.62 13.52 -9.75
N ASN A 261 16.99 14.14 -8.74
CA ASN A 261 16.93 15.60 -8.59
C ASN A 261 17.79 16.12 -7.44
N GLY A 262 18.73 15.31 -6.94
CA GLY A 262 19.60 15.61 -5.81
C GLY A 262 18.98 15.37 -4.43
N VAL A 263 17.66 15.21 -4.35
CA VAL A 263 16.92 14.93 -3.10
C VAL A 263 16.23 13.56 -3.16
N TYR A 264 15.59 13.26 -4.27
CA TYR A 264 14.88 12.02 -4.52
C TYR A 264 15.19 11.47 -5.90
N THR A 265 15.19 10.15 -6.01
CA THR A 265 15.34 9.43 -7.27
C THR A 265 14.00 8.78 -7.64
N ALA A 266 13.66 8.79 -8.92
CA ALA A 266 12.52 8.03 -9.44
C ALA A 266 12.90 7.22 -10.67
N VAL A 267 12.24 6.08 -10.84
CA VAL A 267 12.27 5.31 -12.08
C VAL A 267 10.89 5.41 -12.72
N SER A 268 10.85 5.87 -13.96
CA SER A 268 9.66 5.85 -14.81
C SER A 268 9.72 4.65 -15.74
N VAL A 269 8.58 3.95 -15.85
CA VAL A 269 8.42 2.80 -16.74
C VAL A 269 7.31 3.12 -17.74
N LEU A 270 7.55 2.93 -19.04
CA LEU A 270 6.52 2.97 -20.08
C LEU A 270 6.47 1.62 -20.76
N MET A 271 5.27 1.11 -21.01
CA MET A 271 5.04 -0.20 -21.62
C MET A 271 4.42 -0.05 -22.99
N VAL A 272 5.08 -0.61 -24.01
CA VAL A 272 4.61 -0.65 -25.40
C VAL A 272 4.36 -2.11 -25.80
N ARG A 273 3.15 -2.40 -26.29
CA ARG A 273 2.75 -3.72 -26.79
C ARG A 273 2.03 -3.56 -28.11
N GLY A 274 2.46 -4.33 -29.14
CA GLY A 274 1.89 -4.24 -30.47
C GLY A 274 1.96 -2.82 -31.06
N GLY A 275 3.03 -2.08 -30.81
CA GLY A 275 3.20 -0.70 -31.24
C GLY A 275 2.34 0.34 -30.52
N LYS A 276 1.69 -0.03 -29.41
CA LYS A 276 0.84 0.88 -28.63
C LYS A 276 1.36 1.06 -27.22
N LEU A 277 1.35 2.31 -26.75
CA LEU A 277 1.64 2.61 -25.35
C LEU A 277 0.45 2.12 -24.50
N VAL A 278 0.63 0.99 -23.82
CA VAL A 278 -0.42 0.37 -22.99
C VAL A 278 -0.42 0.87 -21.56
N GLY A 279 0.65 1.53 -21.13
CA GLY A 279 0.74 2.11 -19.79
C GLY A 279 2.10 2.70 -19.48
N GLY A 280 2.20 3.34 -18.34
CA GLY A 280 3.43 3.86 -17.76
C GLY A 280 3.25 4.10 -16.26
N ASP A 281 4.26 3.90 -15.42
CA ASP A 281 4.22 4.20 -13.98
C ASP A 281 5.53 4.83 -13.52
N ASN A 282 5.44 5.48 -12.34
CA ASN A 282 6.58 6.10 -11.72
C ASN A 282 6.76 5.55 -10.31
N TYR A 283 7.98 5.14 -10.01
CA TYR A 283 8.37 4.54 -8.75
C TYR A 283 9.32 5.48 -8.03
N PRO A 284 8.95 5.97 -6.83
CA PRO A 284 9.91 6.66 -6.01
C PRO A 284 10.91 5.65 -5.50
N VAL A 285 12.17 5.97 -5.66
CA VAL A 285 13.24 5.26 -4.98
C VAL A 285 13.62 6.11 -3.77
N GLU A 286 13.38 5.61 -2.56
CA GLU A 286 13.78 6.29 -1.36
C GLU A 286 15.31 6.46 -1.38
N SER A 287 15.75 7.63 -1.83
CA SER A 287 17.13 8.06 -1.63
C SER A 287 17.28 8.46 -0.17
N ILE A 288 18.32 7.97 0.51
CA ILE A 288 18.57 8.25 1.94
C ILE A 288 19.00 9.72 2.16
N ASN A 289 18.88 10.56 1.17
CA ASN A 289 19.16 11.98 1.23
C ASN A 289 17.95 12.80 1.75
N SER A 290 17.41 12.45 2.91
CA SER A 290 16.53 13.36 3.66
C SER A 290 17.37 14.25 4.59
N GLY A 291 18.19 15.11 4.05
CA GLY A 291 18.95 16.08 4.83
C GLY A 291 19.62 17.08 3.90
N LEU A 292 19.35 18.34 4.14
CA LEU A 292 19.86 19.56 3.51
C LEU A 292 21.17 19.38 2.74
N VAL A 293 21.10 19.52 1.43
CA VAL A 293 22.25 19.55 0.52
C VAL A 293 23.17 20.69 0.91
N LYS A 294 24.40 20.38 1.36
CA LYS A 294 25.49 21.36 1.43
C LYS A 294 26.25 21.31 0.09
N PRO A 295 26.57 22.46 -0.52
CA PRO A 295 27.36 22.49 -1.75
C PRO A 295 28.75 21.91 -1.51
N VAL A 296 29.17 20.97 -2.36
CA VAL A 296 30.50 20.32 -2.32
C VAL A 296 31.37 20.87 -3.43
N GLU A 297 32.65 21.11 -3.13
CA GLU A 297 33.60 21.86 -3.96
C GLU A 297 34.13 21.15 -5.26
N ASN A 298 33.65 19.94 -5.62
CA ASN A 298 34.13 19.22 -6.82
C ASN A 298 32.97 18.58 -7.62
N ALA A 299 32.35 19.38 -8.48
CA ALA A 299 31.18 18.98 -9.29
C ALA A 299 31.39 17.81 -10.26
N GLU A 300 32.58 17.66 -10.86
CA GLU A 300 32.84 16.62 -11.89
C GLU A 300 32.92 15.19 -11.32
N ASN A 301 33.54 15.02 -10.15
CA ASN A 301 33.63 13.69 -9.51
C ASN A 301 32.28 13.26 -8.93
N GLN A 302 31.51 14.22 -8.41
CA GLN A 302 30.15 13.99 -7.89
C GLN A 302 29.23 13.51 -9.01
N ALA A 303 29.25 14.13 -10.20
CA ALA A 303 28.45 13.74 -11.35
C ALA A 303 28.75 12.30 -11.83
N LYS A 304 30.01 11.87 -11.77
CA LYS A 304 30.40 10.49 -12.14
C LYS A 304 29.88 9.45 -11.14
N ASP A 305 30.01 9.74 -9.86
CA ASP A 305 29.54 8.84 -8.79
C ASP A 305 28.01 8.74 -8.76
N GLU A 306 27.30 9.86 -9.00
CA GLU A 306 25.83 9.88 -9.14
C GLU A 306 25.39 9.08 -10.37
N LEU A 307 26.07 9.20 -11.49
CA LEU A 307 25.78 8.43 -12.69
C LEU A 307 25.99 6.92 -12.46
N GLU A 308 27.06 6.51 -11.80
CA GLU A 308 27.31 5.11 -11.48
C GLU A 308 26.27 4.57 -10.49
N LEU A 309 25.88 5.38 -9.51
CA LEU A 309 24.82 5.05 -8.57
C LEU A 309 23.50 4.83 -9.29
N ASN A 310 23.09 5.72 -10.19
CA ASN A 310 21.85 5.62 -10.95
C ASN A 310 21.85 4.42 -11.90
N ARG A 311 22.98 4.04 -12.49
CA ARG A 311 23.13 2.84 -13.30
C ARG A 311 22.89 1.56 -12.51
N ASN A 312 23.55 1.43 -11.36
CA ASN A 312 23.35 0.28 -10.47
C ASN A 312 21.90 0.20 -9.96
N LEU A 313 21.31 1.35 -9.62
CA LEU A 313 19.93 1.47 -9.19
C LEU A 313 18.96 0.97 -10.27
N LEU A 314 19.15 1.43 -11.51
CA LEU A 314 18.28 1.04 -12.61
C LEU A 314 18.37 -0.46 -12.91
N GLU A 315 19.56 -1.04 -12.85
CA GLU A 315 19.78 -2.47 -13.06
C GLU A 315 19.07 -3.31 -11.98
N GLN A 316 19.24 -2.95 -10.70
CA GLN A 316 18.54 -3.61 -9.59
C GLN A 316 17.02 -3.46 -9.70
N PHE A 317 16.56 -2.27 -10.10
CA PHE A 317 15.13 -2.01 -10.32
C PHE A 317 14.55 -2.92 -11.41
N ILE A 318 15.19 -3.01 -12.57
CA ILE A 318 14.73 -3.83 -13.70
C ILE A 318 14.64 -5.31 -13.27
N LEU A 319 15.64 -5.82 -12.57
CA LEU A 319 15.63 -7.20 -12.09
C LEU A 319 14.46 -7.47 -11.13
N GLN A 320 14.25 -6.57 -10.14
CA GLN A 320 13.12 -6.69 -9.21
C GLN A 320 11.76 -6.51 -9.89
N TYR A 321 11.67 -5.60 -10.86
CA TYR A 321 10.45 -5.35 -11.63
C TYR A 321 9.98 -6.61 -12.36
N TYR A 322 10.90 -7.28 -13.06
CA TYR A 322 10.55 -8.49 -13.80
C TYR A 322 10.38 -9.73 -12.93
N ASP A 323 10.80 -9.71 -11.66
CA ASP A 323 10.56 -10.85 -10.77
C ASP A 323 9.08 -11.21 -10.60
N ASN A 324 8.22 -10.21 -10.62
CA ASN A 324 6.77 -10.35 -10.43
C ASN A 324 5.98 -10.27 -11.75
N MET A 325 6.66 -10.20 -12.90
CA MET A 325 5.99 -10.12 -14.20
C MET A 325 5.79 -11.50 -14.83
N PRO A 326 4.65 -11.72 -15.50
CA PRO A 326 4.35 -13.01 -16.14
C PRO A 326 5.05 -13.19 -17.48
N ASP A 327 5.49 -12.08 -18.10
CA ASP A 327 6.14 -12.06 -19.41
C ASP A 327 7.03 -10.83 -19.52
N ALA A 328 8.01 -10.87 -20.42
CA ALA A 328 8.89 -9.76 -20.74
C ALA A 328 8.68 -9.32 -22.19
N PRO A 329 8.94 -8.04 -22.55
CA PRO A 329 8.91 -7.57 -23.93
C PRO A 329 10.07 -8.13 -24.75
N ASP A 330 10.13 -7.82 -26.02
CA ASP A 330 11.26 -8.19 -26.90
C ASP A 330 12.47 -7.28 -26.65
N GLU A 331 12.22 -6.02 -26.24
CA GLU A 331 13.23 -5.00 -25.99
C GLU A 331 13.00 -4.30 -24.65
N ILE A 332 14.07 -4.07 -23.93
CA ILE A 332 14.14 -3.20 -22.76
C ILE A 332 14.93 -1.95 -23.19
N VAL A 333 14.28 -0.81 -23.14
CA VAL A 333 14.89 0.47 -23.56
C VAL A 333 15.21 1.28 -22.29
N VAL A 334 16.44 1.75 -22.17
CA VAL A 334 16.91 2.44 -20.97
C VAL A 334 17.55 3.79 -21.30
N ASN A 335 17.52 4.74 -20.38
CA ASN A 335 18.13 6.06 -20.58
C ASN A 335 19.63 6.11 -20.27
N THR A 336 20.18 5.06 -19.67
CA THR A 336 21.62 4.97 -19.36
C THR A 336 22.13 3.53 -19.52
N THR A 337 23.42 3.35 -19.69
CA THR A 337 24.05 2.03 -19.77
C THR A 337 23.99 1.31 -18.42
N LEU A 338 23.80 0.01 -18.44
CA LEU A 338 23.75 -0.82 -17.22
C LEU A 338 25.13 -1.45 -16.96
N PRO A 339 25.54 -1.61 -15.68
CA PRO A 339 26.85 -2.16 -15.34
C PRO A 339 27.06 -3.61 -15.79
N SER A 340 26.03 -4.46 -15.67
CA SER A 340 26.09 -5.89 -16.02
C SER A 340 25.01 -6.25 -17.05
N GLU A 341 24.91 -5.45 -18.12
CA GLU A 341 23.89 -5.58 -19.15
C GLU A 341 23.76 -7.01 -19.70
N ASN A 342 24.90 -7.64 -20.04
CA ASN A 342 24.92 -8.99 -20.59
C ASN A 342 24.41 -10.04 -19.58
N ALA A 343 24.79 -9.92 -18.31
CA ALA A 343 24.31 -10.82 -17.25
C ALA A 343 22.80 -10.65 -17.04
N LEU A 344 22.30 -9.41 -17.06
CA LEU A 344 20.87 -9.13 -16.92
C LEU A 344 20.08 -9.70 -18.11
N ILE A 345 20.57 -9.54 -19.33
CA ILE A 345 19.96 -10.14 -20.54
C ILE A 345 19.90 -11.67 -20.41
N SER A 346 21.00 -12.31 -19.99
CA SER A 346 21.04 -13.77 -19.80
C SER A 346 20.00 -14.21 -18.79
N VAL A 347 20.00 -13.64 -17.59
CA VAL A 347 19.07 -13.99 -16.49
C VAL A 347 17.61 -13.83 -16.91
N LEU A 348 17.26 -12.71 -17.56
CA LEU A 348 15.89 -12.46 -17.98
C LEU A 348 15.47 -13.35 -19.17
N SER A 349 16.40 -13.61 -20.12
CA SER A 349 16.14 -14.49 -21.26
C SER A 349 15.86 -15.92 -20.80
N ASP A 350 16.63 -16.43 -19.86
CA ASP A 350 16.43 -17.77 -19.27
C ASP A 350 15.11 -17.84 -18.48
N LYS A 351 14.80 -16.78 -17.73
CA LYS A 351 13.55 -16.74 -16.93
C LYS A 351 12.31 -16.80 -17.80
N PHE A 352 12.30 -16.09 -18.93
CA PHE A 352 11.11 -15.96 -19.79
C PHE A 352 11.16 -16.85 -21.04
N ASP A 353 12.20 -17.69 -21.18
CA ASP A 353 12.45 -18.52 -22.38
C ASP A 353 12.32 -17.72 -23.68
N LYS A 354 12.99 -16.55 -23.71
CA LYS A 354 12.85 -15.56 -24.79
C LYS A 354 14.12 -14.74 -24.99
N LYS A 355 14.47 -14.48 -26.25
CA LYS A 355 15.58 -13.57 -26.54
C LYS A 355 15.19 -12.12 -26.22
N LEU A 356 15.90 -11.51 -25.28
CA LEU A 356 15.72 -10.13 -24.86
C LEU A 356 16.90 -9.28 -25.35
N ASN A 357 16.63 -8.00 -25.63
CA ASN A 357 17.67 -7.01 -25.93
C ASN A 357 17.50 -5.80 -25.01
N ILE A 358 18.62 -5.24 -24.55
CA ILE A 358 18.64 -3.96 -23.83
C ILE A 358 19.23 -2.90 -24.76
N ILE A 359 18.61 -1.73 -24.84
CA ILE A 359 18.97 -0.68 -25.81
C ILE A 359 19.04 0.68 -25.12
N VAL A 360 20.17 1.40 -25.31
CA VAL A 360 20.29 2.82 -24.96
C VAL A 360 20.18 3.64 -26.25
N PRO A 361 19.00 4.20 -26.56
CA PRO A 361 18.76 4.83 -27.86
C PRO A 361 19.37 6.22 -27.93
N GLN A 362 20.00 6.53 -29.06
CA GLN A 362 20.58 7.85 -29.35
C GLN A 362 19.65 8.73 -30.20
N ARG A 363 18.75 8.13 -30.98
CA ARG A 363 17.86 8.83 -31.94
C ARG A 363 16.61 8.00 -32.25
N GLY A 364 15.65 8.65 -32.87
CA GLY A 364 14.42 8.00 -33.35
C GLY A 364 13.37 7.82 -32.25
N ILE A 365 12.39 6.98 -32.54
CA ILE A 365 11.19 6.81 -31.72
C ILE A 365 11.49 6.28 -30.31
N ARG A 366 12.47 5.37 -30.16
CA ARG A 366 12.90 4.86 -28.86
C ARG A 366 13.47 5.98 -27.98
N LYS A 367 14.22 6.92 -28.58
CA LYS A 367 14.74 8.09 -27.84
C LYS A 367 13.61 9.02 -27.39
N GLN A 368 12.60 9.25 -28.24
CA GLN A 368 11.42 10.05 -27.86
C GLN A 368 10.64 9.41 -26.70
N LEU A 369 10.53 8.07 -26.68
CA LEU A 369 9.91 7.37 -25.55
C LEU A 369 10.74 7.47 -24.25
N VAL A 370 12.06 7.43 -24.35
CA VAL A 370 12.96 7.68 -23.21
C VAL A 370 12.76 9.11 -22.70
N GLU A 371 12.74 10.11 -23.56
CA GLU A 371 12.48 11.51 -23.18
C GLU A 371 11.09 11.68 -22.53
N MET A 372 10.08 10.95 -23.04
CA MET A 372 8.76 10.91 -22.41
C MET A 372 8.82 10.31 -21.00
N ALA A 373 9.55 9.21 -20.81
CA ALA A 373 9.74 8.58 -19.51
C ALA A 373 10.53 9.51 -18.55
N GLU A 374 11.56 10.20 -19.03
CA GLU A 374 12.31 11.20 -18.27
C GLU A 374 11.42 12.35 -17.80
N ASN A 375 10.59 12.89 -18.70
CA ASN A 375 9.63 13.94 -18.37
C ASN A 375 8.58 13.46 -17.34
N ASN A 376 8.12 12.21 -17.46
CA ASN A 376 7.20 11.61 -16.49
C ASN A 376 7.87 11.46 -15.12
N ALA A 377 9.12 10.98 -15.07
CA ALA A 377 9.89 10.89 -13.84
C ALA A 377 10.08 12.27 -13.19
N LYS A 378 10.39 13.30 -13.99
CA LYS A 378 10.55 14.68 -13.51
C LYS A 378 9.26 15.23 -12.91
N ASN A 379 8.16 15.16 -13.64
CA ASN A 379 6.85 15.62 -13.16
C ASN A 379 6.41 14.87 -11.89
N TYR A 380 6.70 13.57 -11.84
CA TYR A 380 6.44 12.76 -10.66
C TYR A 380 7.26 13.23 -9.45
N LEU A 381 8.57 13.43 -9.62
CA LEU A 381 9.44 13.92 -8.55
C LEU A 381 9.02 15.29 -8.06
N ASP A 382 8.69 16.23 -8.95
CA ASP A 382 8.21 17.56 -8.57
C ASP A 382 6.94 17.46 -7.70
N THR A 383 5.98 16.62 -8.10
CA THR A 383 4.75 16.38 -7.33
C THR A 383 5.03 15.64 -6.02
N PHE A 384 5.92 14.65 -6.05
CA PHE A 384 6.29 13.85 -4.89
C PHE A 384 6.99 14.70 -3.83
N VAL A 385 7.95 15.55 -4.23
CA VAL A 385 8.65 16.49 -3.34
C VAL A 385 7.66 17.41 -2.64
N VAL A 386 6.73 18.00 -3.39
CA VAL A 386 5.69 18.87 -2.80
C VAL A 386 4.83 18.11 -1.78
N LYS A 387 4.46 16.87 -2.09
CA LYS A 387 3.69 16.00 -1.17
C LYS A 387 4.49 15.66 0.08
N GLN A 388 5.76 15.32 -0.05
CA GLN A 388 6.64 15.01 1.09
C GLN A 388 6.89 16.24 1.96
N LEU A 389 7.16 17.40 1.36
CA LEU A 389 7.29 18.66 2.09
C LEU A 389 6.00 19.03 2.84
N LYS A 390 4.84 18.83 2.22
CA LYS A 390 3.55 19.04 2.89
C LYS A 390 3.37 18.07 4.05
N LYS A 391 3.72 16.80 3.85
CA LYS A 391 3.67 15.80 4.93
C LYS A 391 4.61 16.18 6.07
N TYR A 392 5.86 16.49 5.78
CA TYR A 392 6.85 16.93 6.75
C TYR A 392 6.36 18.16 7.55
N ASN A 393 5.86 19.18 6.86
CA ASN A 393 5.35 20.38 7.50
C ASN A 393 4.16 20.11 8.43
N LEU A 394 3.33 19.11 8.14
CA LEU A 394 2.18 18.72 8.96
C LEU A 394 2.52 17.72 10.08
N THR A 395 3.74 17.17 10.12
CA THR A 395 4.18 16.16 11.09
C THR A 395 5.42 16.63 11.86
N GLU A 396 6.61 16.22 11.46
CA GLU A 396 7.87 16.54 12.13
C GLU A 396 8.17 18.06 12.16
N GLY A 397 7.95 18.74 11.04
CA GLY A 397 8.12 20.20 10.95
C GLY A 397 7.15 20.97 11.88
N ALA A 398 5.90 20.48 12.02
CA ALA A 398 4.96 21.02 12.97
C ALA A 398 5.39 20.75 14.42
N ALA A 399 5.93 19.57 14.73
CA ALA A 399 6.45 19.23 16.06
C ALA A 399 7.66 20.11 16.44
N LEU A 400 8.57 20.38 15.49
CA LEU A 400 9.68 21.32 15.69
C LEU A 400 9.19 22.73 16.03
N LYS A 401 8.20 23.23 15.30
CA LYS A 401 7.59 24.54 15.60
C LYS A 401 6.85 24.56 16.93
N LEU A 402 6.18 23.45 17.31
CA LEU A 402 5.57 23.34 18.64
C LEU A 402 6.61 23.39 19.75
N GLN A 403 7.80 22.80 19.56
CA GLN A 403 8.89 22.94 20.51
C GLN A 403 9.23 24.42 20.78
N GLU A 404 9.38 25.21 19.72
CA GLU A 404 9.71 26.65 19.84
C GLU A 404 8.58 27.44 20.51
N ILE A 405 7.35 27.24 20.05
CA ILE A 405 6.15 27.98 20.51
C ILE A 405 5.83 27.65 21.98
N LEU A 406 5.87 26.37 22.33
CA LEU A 406 5.56 25.88 23.67
C LEU A 406 6.79 25.91 24.58
N ARG A 407 7.98 26.27 24.08
CA ARG A 407 9.28 26.27 24.79
C ARG A 407 9.62 24.91 25.43
N LEU A 408 9.38 23.83 24.66
CA LEU A 408 9.71 22.47 25.10
C LEU A 408 11.23 22.22 25.03
N PRO A 409 11.78 21.34 25.89
CA PRO A 409 13.21 21.02 25.88
C PRO A 409 13.65 20.31 24.60
N SER A 410 12.75 19.56 23.97
CA SER A 410 12.96 18.85 22.71
C SER A 410 11.66 18.82 21.88
N PRO A 411 11.74 18.55 20.56
CA PRO A 411 10.54 18.34 19.75
C PRO A 411 9.66 17.23 20.33
N PRO A 412 8.33 17.43 20.46
CA PRO A 412 7.45 16.40 21.03
C PRO A 412 7.26 15.25 20.02
N THR A 413 8.11 14.22 20.12
CA THR A 413 8.05 13.03 19.28
C THR A 413 6.90 12.12 19.66
N ARG A 414 6.60 12.02 20.97
CA ARG A 414 5.44 11.30 21.50
C ARG A 414 4.46 12.27 22.13
N MET A 415 3.31 12.43 21.48
CA MET A 415 2.21 13.25 22.00
C MET A 415 1.03 12.35 22.37
N GLU A 416 0.42 12.61 23.53
CA GLU A 416 -0.76 11.90 24.00
C GLU A 416 -1.91 12.90 24.16
N CYS A 417 -3.11 12.57 23.62
CA CYS A 417 -4.31 13.38 23.83
C CYS A 417 -5.34 12.61 24.63
N PHE A 418 -5.96 13.30 25.57
CA PHE A 418 -7.02 12.77 26.43
C PHE A 418 -8.32 13.52 26.19
N ASP A 419 -9.38 12.75 25.98
CA ASP A 419 -10.76 13.22 25.83
C ASP A 419 -11.67 12.48 26.81
N ILE A 420 -12.61 13.19 27.44
CA ILE A 420 -13.64 12.65 28.31
C ILE A 420 -14.98 12.71 27.58
N SER A 421 -15.52 11.53 27.32
CA SER A 421 -16.80 11.43 26.61
C SER A 421 -17.87 10.79 27.50
N HIS A 422 -19.07 11.40 27.54
CA HIS A 422 -20.24 10.93 28.26
C HIS A 422 -21.13 10.06 27.40
N PHE A 423 -21.57 8.95 27.96
CA PHE A 423 -22.45 8.01 27.26
C PHE A 423 -23.76 7.78 27.99
N SER A 424 -24.89 8.11 27.36
CA SER A 424 -26.25 7.76 27.79
C SER A 424 -26.50 7.90 29.29
N GLY A 425 -25.93 8.92 29.93
CA GLY A 425 -26.22 9.29 31.33
C GLY A 425 -25.59 8.43 32.44
N THR A 426 -24.86 7.36 32.13
CA THR A 426 -24.36 6.44 33.18
C THR A 426 -22.90 6.03 33.08
N ASP A 427 -22.31 6.03 31.91
CA ASP A 427 -20.92 5.57 31.74
C ASP A 427 -20.04 6.71 31.19
N VAL A 428 -19.01 7.08 31.94
CA VAL A 428 -17.97 8.02 31.51
C VAL A 428 -16.77 7.22 31.05
N VAL A 429 -16.31 7.52 29.82
CA VAL A 429 -15.14 6.88 29.23
C VAL A 429 -14.12 7.95 28.87
N ALA A 430 -12.88 7.76 29.31
CA ALA A 430 -11.77 8.56 28.83
C ALA A 430 -11.02 7.81 27.71
N SER A 431 -10.67 8.53 26.67
CA SER A 431 -9.82 8.03 25.58
C SER A 431 -8.42 8.62 25.67
N MET A 432 -7.42 7.80 25.30
CA MET A 432 -6.04 8.22 25.10
C MET A 432 -5.63 7.87 23.68
N THR A 433 -5.32 8.87 22.89
CA THR A 433 -4.68 8.68 21.58
C THR A 433 -3.23 9.08 21.63
N VAL A 434 -2.43 8.48 20.77
CA VAL A 434 -0.98 8.66 20.74
C VAL A 434 -0.52 8.96 19.31
N PHE A 435 0.21 10.06 19.15
CA PHE A 435 0.94 10.35 17.94
C PHE A 435 2.44 10.14 18.19
N GLN A 436 3.09 9.51 17.23
CA GLN A 436 4.54 9.32 17.21
C GLN A 436 5.09 10.01 15.96
N ASN A 437 6.02 10.95 16.13
CA ASN A 437 6.58 11.75 15.03
C ASN A 437 5.50 12.45 14.17
N GLY A 438 4.45 12.97 14.84
CA GLY A 438 3.33 13.66 14.19
C GLY A 438 2.31 12.76 13.47
N GLU A 439 2.44 11.43 13.57
CA GLU A 439 1.54 10.44 12.96
C GLU A 439 0.81 9.57 13.99
N PRO A 440 -0.43 9.14 13.74
CA PRO A 440 -1.21 8.32 14.66
C PRO A 440 -0.59 6.93 14.92
N LYS A 441 -0.25 6.59 16.16
CA LYS A 441 0.22 5.26 16.58
C LYS A 441 -0.93 4.47 17.21
N LYS A 442 -1.80 3.92 16.39
CA LYS A 442 -3.06 3.26 16.83
C LYS A 442 -2.85 2.10 17.80
N SER A 443 -1.72 1.36 17.73
CA SER A 443 -1.38 0.28 18.67
C SER A 443 -1.19 0.77 20.10
N ALA A 444 -0.87 2.07 20.27
CA ALA A 444 -0.65 2.69 21.57
C ALA A 444 -1.91 3.35 22.17
N TYR A 445 -3.04 3.37 21.47
CA TYR A 445 -4.28 3.95 21.98
C TYR A 445 -4.85 3.15 23.15
N ARG A 446 -5.37 3.84 24.18
CA ARG A 446 -5.97 3.19 25.34
C ARG A 446 -7.29 3.85 25.73
N ARG A 447 -8.14 3.10 26.44
CA ARG A 447 -9.42 3.54 27.00
C ARG A 447 -9.43 3.30 28.48
N PHE A 448 -10.03 4.23 29.19
CA PHE A 448 -10.17 4.15 30.65
C PHE A 448 -11.67 4.17 31.00
N LYS A 449 -12.11 3.18 31.69
CA LYS A 449 -13.41 3.22 32.37
C LYS A 449 -13.25 4.05 33.63
N VAL A 450 -13.91 5.19 33.69
CA VAL A 450 -13.87 6.10 34.83
C VAL A 450 -14.82 5.59 35.92
N LYS A 451 -14.40 5.67 37.19
CA LYS A 451 -15.17 5.19 38.31
C LYS A 451 -15.98 6.29 38.99
N VAL A 452 -15.69 7.55 38.72
CA VAL A 452 -16.36 8.72 39.29
C VAL A 452 -17.84 8.69 38.89
N GLN A 453 -18.71 8.66 39.91
CA GLN A 453 -20.16 8.77 39.73
C GLN A 453 -20.53 10.25 39.59
N GLN A 454 -21.34 10.57 38.57
CA GLN A 454 -21.87 11.90 38.19
C GLN A 454 -20.92 12.76 37.35
N ASN A 455 -21.44 13.23 36.23
CA ASN A 455 -21.02 14.22 35.22
C ASN A 455 -19.95 15.26 35.67
N ASN A 456 -18.83 14.79 36.21
CA ASN A 456 -17.72 15.63 36.60
C ASN A 456 -16.48 15.33 35.77
N ASP A 457 -16.37 16.01 34.64
CA ASP A 457 -15.26 15.88 33.68
C ASP A 457 -13.91 16.20 34.31
N PHE A 458 -13.91 17.07 35.29
CA PHE A 458 -12.70 17.47 36.02
C PHE A 458 -12.12 16.29 36.83
N GLU A 459 -12.94 15.61 37.64
CA GLU A 459 -12.50 14.46 38.38
C GLU A 459 -12.22 13.25 37.51
N SER A 460 -12.96 13.09 36.40
CA SER A 460 -12.73 12.06 35.41
C SER A 460 -11.38 12.21 34.73
N MET A 461 -10.98 13.44 34.42
CA MET A 461 -9.66 13.75 33.83
C MET A 461 -8.56 13.48 34.87
N HIS A 462 -8.74 13.88 36.10
CA HIS A 462 -7.80 13.62 37.21
C HIS A 462 -7.55 12.12 37.37
N GLU A 463 -8.63 11.31 37.57
CA GLU A 463 -8.52 9.85 37.71
C GLU A 463 -7.79 9.21 36.54
N THR A 464 -8.13 9.64 35.31
CA THR A 464 -7.56 9.07 34.08
C THR A 464 -6.06 9.32 33.99
N LEU A 465 -5.65 10.56 34.20
CA LEU A 465 -4.24 10.94 34.14
C LEU A 465 -3.42 10.36 35.28
N LEU A 466 -3.95 10.33 36.49
CA LEU A 466 -3.28 9.68 37.61
C LEU A 466 -3.00 8.21 37.32
N ARG A 467 -4.00 7.48 36.81
CA ARG A 467 -3.83 6.07 36.39
C ARG A 467 -2.85 5.90 35.20
N ARG A 468 -2.77 6.88 34.30
CA ARG A 468 -1.82 6.84 33.19
C ARG A 468 -0.40 7.11 33.66
N LEU A 469 -0.20 8.17 34.40
CA LEU A 469 1.11 8.65 34.84
C LEU A 469 1.77 7.70 35.84
N SER A 470 1.00 7.11 36.75
CA SER A 470 1.50 6.11 37.73
C SER A 470 2.04 4.83 37.09
N LYS A 471 1.79 4.61 35.79
CA LYS A 471 2.29 3.44 35.04
C LYS A 471 3.58 3.68 34.28
N ILE A 472 4.06 4.92 34.23
CA ILE A 472 5.33 5.25 33.56
C ILE A 472 6.48 4.56 34.29
N GLY A 473 7.28 3.79 33.56
CA GLY A 473 8.41 3.04 34.10
C GLY A 473 8.04 1.74 34.84
N ASN A 474 6.73 1.47 35.09
CA ASN A 474 6.25 0.37 35.94
C ASN A 474 5.22 -0.55 35.25
N SER A 475 5.08 -0.51 33.95
CA SER A 475 4.07 -1.28 33.20
C SER A 475 4.69 -2.22 32.18
N GLU A 476 4.16 -3.45 32.06
CA GLU A 476 4.49 -4.36 30.97
C GLU A 476 3.90 -3.89 29.62
N ASP A 477 2.85 -3.07 29.64
CA ASP A 477 2.27 -2.46 28.44
C ASP A 477 3.17 -1.32 27.97
N GLU A 478 3.83 -1.51 26.81
CA GLU A 478 4.75 -0.53 26.21
C GLU A 478 4.13 0.87 26.08
N SER A 479 2.82 0.96 25.80
CA SER A 479 2.14 2.25 25.67
C SER A 479 2.03 2.98 27.01
N PHE A 480 1.79 2.26 28.10
CA PHE A 480 1.73 2.83 29.45
C PHE A 480 3.11 3.06 30.06
N ASN A 481 4.09 2.26 29.66
CA ASN A 481 5.46 2.38 30.16
C ASN A 481 6.20 3.59 29.58
N ALA A 482 5.86 3.98 28.33
CA ALA A 482 6.51 5.07 27.63
C ALA A 482 6.21 6.45 28.27
N HIS A 483 7.24 7.30 28.33
CA HIS A 483 7.10 8.70 28.79
C HIS A 483 6.67 9.58 27.61
N PRO A 484 5.56 10.34 27.71
CA PRO A 484 5.17 11.29 26.67
C PRO A 484 5.97 12.59 26.76
N ASP A 485 6.28 13.20 25.60
CA ASP A 485 6.95 14.50 25.54
C ASP A 485 5.97 15.64 25.74
N LEU A 486 4.69 15.43 25.34
CA LEU A 486 3.61 16.39 25.47
C LEU A 486 2.28 15.67 25.69
N ILE A 487 1.53 16.12 26.70
CA ILE A 487 0.13 15.75 26.92
C ILE A 487 -0.76 16.91 26.47
N VAL A 488 -1.77 16.59 25.67
CA VAL A 488 -2.82 17.51 25.23
C VAL A 488 -4.14 17.10 25.86
N ILE A 489 -4.80 18.02 26.52
CA ILE A 489 -6.11 17.82 27.12
C ILE A 489 -7.15 18.42 26.18
N ASP A 490 -8.11 17.61 25.73
CA ASP A 490 -9.28 18.10 25.02
C ASP A 490 -10.22 18.76 26.02
N GLY A 491 -10.17 20.09 26.06
CA GLY A 491 -10.96 20.85 26.99
C GLY A 491 -10.36 22.17 27.44
N GLY A 492 -10.98 22.77 28.44
CA GLY A 492 -10.63 24.10 28.95
C GLY A 492 -9.63 24.09 30.12
N LYS A 493 -9.36 25.28 30.65
CA LYS A 493 -8.45 25.51 31.79
C LYS A 493 -8.75 24.64 33.03
N GLY A 494 -10.02 24.39 33.33
CA GLY A 494 -10.41 23.61 34.51
C GLY A 494 -9.96 22.16 34.42
N GLN A 495 -10.10 21.54 33.25
CA GLN A 495 -9.62 20.16 33.01
C GLN A 495 -8.08 20.11 33.03
N LEU A 496 -7.39 21.12 32.47
CA LEU A 496 -5.94 21.23 32.52
C LEU A 496 -5.43 21.35 33.97
N SER A 497 -6.10 22.14 34.83
CA SER A 497 -5.74 22.29 36.24
C SER A 497 -5.83 20.94 36.97
N ARG A 498 -6.90 20.17 36.74
CA ARG A 498 -7.05 18.84 37.35
C ARG A 498 -6.06 17.82 36.81
N ALA A 499 -5.68 17.95 35.53
CA ALA A 499 -4.61 17.17 34.92
C ALA A 499 -3.26 17.40 35.62
N GLN A 500 -2.98 18.67 35.98
CA GLN A 500 -1.78 19.01 36.74
C GLN A 500 -1.79 18.44 38.16
N ASP A 501 -2.96 18.47 38.85
CA ASP A 501 -3.08 17.89 40.19
C ASP A 501 -2.74 16.39 40.12
N ALA A 502 -3.26 15.66 39.14
CA ALA A 502 -2.94 14.25 38.92
C ALA A 502 -1.43 14.03 38.62
N MET A 503 -0.78 14.93 37.88
CA MET A 503 0.65 14.88 37.60
C MET A 503 1.48 15.04 38.89
N ARG A 504 1.11 16.01 39.75
CA ARG A 504 1.77 16.24 41.03
C ARG A 504 1.61 15.02 41.96
N GLU A 505 0.42 14.45 42.00
CA GLU A 505 0.11 13.27 42.83
C GLU A 505 0.88 12.02 42.34
N ALA A 506 1.01 11.84 41.02
CA ALA A 506 1.79 10.75 40.43
C ALA A 506 3.31 10.92 40.60
N GLY A 507 3.81 12.11 40.96
CA GLY A 507 5.24 12.39 41.13
C GLY A 507 6.03 12.35 39.80
N VAL A 508 5.35 12.54 38.67
CA VAL A 508 5.95 12.48 37.32
C VAL A 508 5.73 13.81 36.62
N TYR A 509 6.79 14.39 36.07
CA TYR A 509 6.67 15.64 35.29
C TYR A 509 6.54 15.35 33.79
N VAL A 510 5.50 15.95 33.17
CA VAL A 510 5.27 15.91 31.72
C VAL A 510 4.77 17.30 31.28
N ASN A 511 5.24 17.77 30.11
CA ASN A 511 4.67 19.00 29.56
C ASN A 511 3.20 18.80 29.17
N MET A 512 2.34 19.71 29.61
CA MET A 512 0.90 19.64 29.36
C MET A 512 0.35 20.95 28.81
N ILE A 513 -0.61 20.83 27.91
CA ILE A 513 -1.45 21.92 27.42
C ILE A 513 -2.90 21.45 27.35
N SER A 514 -3.85 22.38 27.28
CA SER A 514 -5.19 22.05 26.81
C SER A 514 -5.52 22.81 25.53
N LEU A 515 -6.38 22.23 24.71
CA LEU A 515 -6.91 22.81 23.48
C LEU A 515 -8.43 22.92 23.62
N ALA A 516 -8.95 24.14 23.68
CA ALA A 516 -10.39 24.39 23.80
C ALA A 516 -11.05 24.37 22.42
N GLU A 517 -12.12 23.57 22.27
CA GLU A 517 -12.78 23.28 21.00
C GLU A 517 -13.36 24.49 20.28
N SER A 518 -13.97 25.45 21.02
CA SER A 518 -14.72 26.56 20.41
C SER A 518 -13.86 27.52 19.61
N ASP A 519 -12.66 27.85 20.10
CA ASP A 519 -11.79 28.91 19.54
C ASP A 519 -10.37 28.42 19.23
N GLU A 520 -10.08 27.14 19.38
CA GLU A 520 -8.77 26.53 19.20
C GLU A 520 -7.67 27.20 20.03
N ILE A 521 -8.03 27.60 21.27
CA ILE A 521 -7.13 28.30 22.18
C ILE A 521 -6.30 27.27 22.95
N ILE A 522 -4.98 27.47 22.95
CA ILE A 522 -4.05 26.67 23.73
C ILE A 522 -3.88 27.31 25.11
N TYR A 523 -4.21 26.58 26.17
CA TYR A 523 -3.95 27.02 27.53
C TYR A 523 -2.75 26.29 28.13
N PHE A 524 -1.98 27.04 28.90
CA PHE A 524 -0.83 26.55 29.64
C PHE A 524 -1.19 26.39 31.12
N PRO A 525 -0.51 25.48 31.83
CA PRO A 525 -0.76 25.24 33.25
C PRO A 525 -0.72 26.50 34.13
N ASP A 526 0.28 27.35 33.92
CA ASP A 526 0.60 28.46 34.83
C ASP A 526 0.31 29.83 34.24
N LYS A 527 -0.46 29.92 33.13
CA LYS A 527 -0.80 31.17 32.48
C LYS A 527 -2.30 31.42 32.45
N SER A 528 -2.68 32.65 32.80
CA SER A 528 -4.07 33.09 32.70
C SER A 528 -4.52 33.37 31.26
N GLU A 529 -3.60 33.70 30.38
CA GLU A 529 -3.86 34.00 28.97
C GLU A 529 -3.68 32.78 28.09
N GLY A 530 -4.60 32.57 27.13
CA GLY A 530 -4.49 31.54 26.11
C GLY A 530 -3.62 31.99 24.93
N LEU A 531 -2.98 31.04 24.28
CA LEU A 531 -2.23 31.26 23.05
C LEU A 531 -3.11 30.99 21.84
N TYR A 532 -3.17 31.92 20.92
CA TYR A 532 -3.86 31.79 19.64
C TYR A 532 -2.85 31.56 18.54
N LEU A 533 -3.05 30.48 17.80
CA LEU A 533 -2.30 30.19 16.57
C LEU A 533 -3.17 30.45 15.34
N SER A 534 -2.53 30.76 14.23
CA SER A 534 -3.25 30.88 12.96
C SER A 534 -3.96 29.54 12.62
N ARG A 535 -5.23 29.58 12.23
CA ARG A 535 -5.99 28.38 11.80
C ARG A 535 -5.37 27.66 10.59
N ARG A 536 -4.45 28.32 9.87
CA ARG A 536 -3.72 27.74 8.73
C ARG A 536 -2.33 27.24 9.12
N SER A 537 -1.93 27.37 10.37
CA SER A 537 -0.60 26.95 10.80
C SER A 537 -0.50 25.43 10.91
N PRO A 538 0.60 24.83 10.47
CA PRO A 538 0.83 23.38 10.56
C PRO A 538 0.82 22.85 12.00
N GLU A 539 1.34 23.62 12.95
CA GLU A 539 1.43 23.28 14.37
C GLU A 539 0.04 23.19 15.02
N LEU A 540 -0.87 24.13 14.72
CA LEU A 540 -2.26 24.00 15.17
C LEU A 540 -2.95 22.82 14.49
N ALA A 541 -2.75 22.64 13.18
CA ALA A 541 -3.30 21.52 12.45
C ALA A 541 -2.85 20.16 13.03
N LEU A 542 -1.62 20.05 13.55
CA LEU A 542 -1.14 18.85 14.23
C LEU A 542 -1.88 18.60 15.56
N LEU A 543 -2.06 19.63 16.38
CA LEU A 543 -2.80 19.54 17.63
C LEU A 543 -4.28 19.19 17.40
N MET A 544 -4.92 19.84 16.40
CA MET A 544 -6.30 19.54 16.02
C MET A 544 -6.45 18.07 15.56
N ARG A 545 -5.56 17.59 14.71
CA ARG A 545 -5.56 16.18 14.26
C ARG A 545 -5.45 15.20 15.43
N LEU A 546 -4.60 15.51 16.41
CA LEU A 546 -4.43 14.69 17.60
C LEU A 546 -5.70 14.67 18.47
N ARG A 547 -6.33 15.85 18.67
CA ARG A 547 -7.61 16.01 19.39
C ARG A 547 -8.75 15.31 18.67
N ASP A 548 -8.93 15.59 17.39
CA ASP A 548 -10.03 15.01 16.60
C ASP A 548 -9.94 13.48 16.55
N GLU A 549 -8.72 12.93 16.57
CA GLU A 549 -8.51 11.49 16.65
C GLU A 549 -8.89 10.93 18.04
N ALA A 550 -8.66 11.70 19.13
CA ALA A 550 -9.10 11.32 20.48
C ALA A 550 -10.63 11.29 20.58
N HIS A 551 -11.27 12.33 20.10
CA HIS A 551 -12.73 12.42 20.02
C HIS A 551 -13.31 11.28 19.14
N ARG A 552 -12.78 11.07 17.94
CA ARG A 552 -13.20 9.97 17.06
C ARG A 552 -13.07 8.59 17.73
N PHE A 553 -11.95 8.37 18.43
CA PHE A 553 -11.70 7.09 19.11
C PHE A 553 -12.67 6.85 20.29
N ALA A 554 -13.06 7.92 20.98
CA ALA A 554 -14.08 7.88 22.04
C ALA A 554 -15.47 7.56 21.47
N VAL A 555 -15.88 8.28 20.40
CA VAL A 555 -17.18 8.08 19.73
C VAL A 555 -17.32 6.67 19.14
N ASP A 556 -16.27 6.14 18.50
CA ASP A 556 -16.26 4.76 17.99
C ASP A 556 -16.56 3.72 19.08
N TYR A 557 -15.99 3.93 20.26
CA TYR A 557 -16.24 3.02 21.39
C TYR A 557 -17.66 3.12 21.90
N ALA A 558 -18.10 4.33 22.03
CA ALA A 558 -19.43 4.67 22.43
C ALA A 558 -20.49 4.00 21.55
N THR A 559 -20.32 4.13 20.23
CA THR A 559 -21.20 3.50 19.24
C THR A 559 -21.18 1.99 19.35
N ARG A 560 -20.02 1.38 19.58
CA ARG A 560 -19.91 -0.08 19.79
C ARG A 560 -20.63 -0.55 21.06
N LEU A 561 -20.47 0.19 22.17
CA LEU A 561 -21.18 -0.13 23.41
C LEU A 561 -22.70 -0.01 23.24
N HIS A 562 -23.16 1.06 22.61
CA HIS A 562 -24.59 1.26 22.33
C HIS A 562 -25.16 0.16 21.42
N THR A 563 -24.46 -0.16 20.33
CA THR A 563 -24.85 -1.25 19.42
C THR A 563 -24.89 -2.60 20.14
N ASN A 564 -23.92 -2.86 21.02
CA ASN A 564 -23.91 -4.08 21.82
C ASN A 564 -25.04 -4.10 22.86
N ARG A 565 -25.36 -2.97 23.52
CA ARG A 565 -26.52 -2.86 24.45
C ARG A 565 -27.84 -3.09 23.70
N LEU A 566 -28.05 -2.49 22.52
CA LEU A 566 -29.22 -2.73 21.68
C LEU A 566 -29.32 -4.19 21.23
N LYS A 567 -28.22 -4.81 20.87
CA LYS A 567 -28.17 -6.23 20.52
C LYS A 567 -28.46 -7.13 21.72
N VAL A 568 -27.96 -6.79 22.89
CA VAL A 568 -28.27 -7.51 24.17
C VAL A 568 -29.72 -7.32 24.58
N SER A 569 -30.28 -6.13 24.35
CA SER A 569 -31.72 -5.87 24.57
C SER A 569 -32.61 -6.83 23.73
N SER A 570 -32.17 -7.24 22.56
CA SER A 570 -32.92 -8.19 21.73
C SER A 570 -33.03 -9.61 22.31
N LEU A 571 -32.20 -9.99 23.26
CA LEU A 571 -32.35 -11.25 24.03
C LEU A 571 -33.49 -11.19 25.03
N LYS A 572 -33.83 -10.00 25.53
CA LYS A 572 -34.94 -9.78 26.46
C LYS A 572 -36.30 -9.90 25.78
N ASP A 573 -36.35 -9.80 24.47
CA ASP A 573 -37.57 -10.02 23.66
C ASP A 573 -37.94 -11.51 23.60
N ILE A 574 -37.05 -12.42 24.08
CA ILE A 574 -37.28 -13.86 24.11
C ILE A 574 -38.02 -14.19 25.40
N GLU A 575 -39.22 -14.75 25.29
CA GLU A 575 -40.03 -15.14 26.44
C GLU A 575 -39.30 -16.12 27.39
N GLY A 576 -39.11 -15.70 28.64
CA GLY A 576 -38.39 -16.45 29.69
C GLY A 576 -36.90 -16.17 29.77
N ILE A 577 -36.33 -15.26 28.95
CA ILE A 577 -34.97 -14.77 29.05
C ILE A 577 -34.96 -13.35 29.60
N GLY A 578 -34.97 -13.24 30.92
CA GLY A 578 -34.88 -11.96 31.63
C GLY A 578 -33.45 -11.48 31.82
N ASP A 579 -33.29 -10.34 32.55
CA ASP A 579 -32.01 -9.68 32.79
C ASP A 579 -30.90 -10.61 33.28
N LYS A 580 -31.19 -11.44 34.29
CA LYS A 580 -30.22 -12.37 34.87
C LYS A 580 -29.66 -13.39 33.88
N LYS A 581 -30.52 -13.96 33.04
CA LYS A 581 -30.09 -14.93 32.00
C LYS A 581 -29.34 -14.26 30.87
N THR A 582 -29.76 -13.06 30.46
CA THR A 582 -29.06 -12.23 29.50
C THR A 582 -27.65 -11.90 29.97
N ASP A 583 -27.48 -11.48 31.20
CA ASP A 583 -26.17 -11.18 31.79
C ASP A 583 -25.27 -12.43 31.86
N ILE A 584 -25.82 -13.58 32.25
CA ILE A 584 -25.09 -14.86 32.29
C ILE A 584 -24.57 -15.22 30.88
N LEU A 585 -25.43 -15.17 29.86
CA LEU A 585 -25.07 -15.45 28.48
C LEU A 585 -23.99 -14.48 27.98
N TYR A 586 -24.18 -13.19 28.24
CA TYR A 586 -23.23 -12.18 27.80
C TYR A 586 -21.88 -12.28 28.51
N ASN A 587 -21.88 -12.58 29.81
CA ASN A 587 -20.65 -12.80 30.56
C ASN A 587 -19.86 -14.03 30.08
N HIS A 588 -20.56 -15.06 29.61
CA HIS A 588 -19.94 -16.27 29.08
C HIS A 588 -19.41 -16.07 27.61
N PHE A 589 -20.27 -15.61 26.70
CA PHE A 589 -19.97 -15.52 25.28
C PHE A 589 -19.32 -14.19 24.85
N LYS A 590 -19.38 -13.15 25.68
CA LYS A 590 -18.84 -11.79 25.46
C LYS A 590 -19.47 -11.00 24.31
N THR A 591 -20.06 -11.64 23.29
CA THR A 591 -20.72 -10.98 22.16
C THR A 591 -22.00 -11.70 21.75
N ILE A 592 -22.98 -10.94 21.24
CA ILE A 592 -24.25 -11.49 20.75
C ILE A 592 -24.04 -12.41 19.54
N ASP A 593 -23.03 -12.13 18.71
CA ASP A 593 -22.75 -12.92 17.51
C ASP A 593 -22.24 -14.32 17.89
N ARG A 594 -21.50 -14.46 19.00
CA ARG A 594 -21.14 -15.77 19.58
C ARG A 594 -22.32 -16.50 20.17
N ILE A 595 -23.28 -15.78 20.77
CA ILE A 595 -24.54 -16.38 21.27
C ILE A 595 -25.36 -16.90 20.08
N LYS A 596 -25.46 -16.13 19.01
CA LYS A 596 -26.12 -16.54 17.76
C LYS A 596 -25.49 -17.74 17.08
N ALA A 597 -24.17 -17.85 17.11
CA ALA A 597 -23.42 -18.95 16.51
C ALA A 597 -23.41 -20.23 17.36
N ALA A 598 -23.72 -20.13 18.66
CA ALA A 598 -23.65 -21.25 19.58
C ALA A 598 -24.77 -22.27 19.33
N SER A 599 -24.44 -23.57 19.43
CA SER A 599 -25.44 -24.65 19.38
C SER A 599 -26.31 -24.67 20.64
N VAL A 600 -27.47 -25.33 20.57
CA VAL A 600 -28.35 -25.54 21.73
C VAL A 600 -27.58 -26.18 22.88
N ASP A 601 -26.74 -27.18 22.63
CA ASP A 601 -25.95 -27.86 23.65
C ASP A 601 -24.90 -26.93 24.27
N THR A 602 -24.27 -26.09 23.50
CA THR A 602 -23.30 -25.08 23.97
C THR A 602 -23.99 -24.01 24.86
N LEU A 603 -25.18 -23.54 24.47
CA LEU A 603 -25.95 -22.60 25.24
C LEU A 603 -26.44 -23.23 26.54
N ALA A 604 -26.91 -24.47 26.51
CA ALA A 604 -27.40 -25.20 27.71
C ALA A 604 -26.27 -25.60 28.66
N SER A 605 -25.02 -25.66 28.23
CA SER A 605 -23.87 -25.92 29.11
C SER A 605 -23.53 -24.74 30.03
N VAL A 606 -24.10 -23.57 29.79
CA VAL A 606 -23.84 -22.38 30.61
C VAL A 606 -24.69 -22.46 31.90
N LYS A 607 -24.01 -22.44 33.05
CA LYS A 607 -24.66 -22.53 34.35
C LYS A 607 -25.72 -21.42 34.50
N GLY A 608 -26.99 -21.83 34.69
CA GLY A 608 -28.14 -20.91 34.78
C GLY A 608 -28.98 -20.77 33.53
N ILE A 609 -28.66 -21.47 32.46
CA ILE A 609 -29.44 -21.57 31.21
C ILE A 609 -29.94 -23.00 31.05
N SER A 610 -31.25 -23.18 30.99
CA SER A 610 -31.85 -24.50 30.77
C SER A 610 -31.83 -24.86 29.27
N ARG A 611 -32.01 -26.15 28.94
CA ARG A 611 -32.12 -26.61 27.55
C ARG A 611 -33.32 -25.95 26.85
N ALA A 612 -34.43 -25.77 27.55
CA ALA A 612 -35.61 -25.06 26.99
C ALA A 612 -35.31 -23.57 26.69
N ASP A 613 -34.49 -22.90 27.53
CA ASP A 613 -34.03 -21.53 27.24
C ASP A 613 -33.13 -21.51 25.99
N ALA A 614 -32.21 -22.46 25.88
CA ALA A 614 -31.31 -22.56 24.74
C ALA A 614 -32.05 -22.80 23.43
N GLU A 615 -33.08 -23.63 23.42
CA GLU A 615 -33.95 -23.90 22.27
C GLU A 615 -34.74 -22.64 21.83
N LYS A 616 -35.29 -21.89 22.82
CA LYS A 616 -35.96 -20.61 22.54
C LYS A 616 -35.03 -19.57 21.93
N ILE A 617 -33.79 -19.47 22.43
CA ILE A 617 -32.76 -18.57 21.91
C ILE A 617 -32.45 -18.92 20.45
N ARG A 618 -32.25 -20.20 20.16
CA ARG A 618 -31.98 -20.65 18.78
C ARG A 618 -33.15 -20.36 17.86
N ALA A 619 -34.36 -20.74 18.23
CA ALA A 619 -35.57 -20.51 17.44
C ALA A 619 -35.80 -19.02 17.12
N PHE A 620 -35.51 -18.13 18.08
CA PHE A 620 -35.61 -16.69 17.88
C PHE A 620 -34.61 -16.17 16.83
N PHE A 621 -33.36 -16.62 16.86
CA PHE A 621 -32.37 -16.18 15.89
C PHE A 621 -32.52 -16.87 14.53
N ASP A 622 -32.94 -18.13 14.48
CA ASP A 622 -33.19 -18.83 13.22
C ASP A 622 -34.44 -18.27 12.51
N GLY A 623 -35.46 -17.85 13.23
CA GLY A 623 -36.65 -17.20 12.68
C GLY A 623 -36.41 -15.77 12.15
N LYS A 624 -35.42 -15.04 12.66
CA LYS A 624 -34.99 -13.73 12.12
C LYS A 624 -34.13 -13.80 10.87
N ASN A 625 -33.53 -14.94 10.56
CA ASN A 625 -32.75 -15.13 9.34
C ASN A 625 -33.61 -15.50 8.11
N GLN A 626 -34.93 -15.67 8.28
CA GLN A 626 -35.88 -16.00 7.17
C GLN A 626 -36.75 -14.81 6.72
N LYS A 627 -36.56 -13.64 7.31
CA LYS A 627 -37.13 -12.37 6.84
C LYS A 627 -36.01 -11.44 6.39
#